data_d41fc627c9bce42ab244e9dc3172d328
#
_entry.id   d41fc627c9bce42ab244e9dc3172d328
#
_cell.length_a   1.000
_cell.length_b   1.000
_cell.length_c   1.000
_cell.angle_alpha   90.00
_cell.angle_beta   90.00
_cell.angle_gamma   90.00
#
_symmetry.space_group_name_H-M   'P 1'
#
loop_
_entity.id
_entity.type
_entity.pdbx_description
1 polymer ?
#
loop_
_entity_poly.entity_id
_entity_poly.type
_entity_poly.pdbx_seq_one_letter_code
_entity_poly.pdbx_strand_id
1 'polypeptide(L)'
;MSYVKLAASVAAVAVVAATAASARDQVQVAGSSTVLPYAAIVAEAFGENFEFPTPVVESGGSSAGLKRFCEGVGETTIDIANASRKIRDREIAACAEAGVTDIVEVRIGYDGIVFASDINGPSFAFTPEDWYKALAAEHFINGELVANEFTTWDQVNPAFPAQEIQAFVPGTKHGTREVFEEKVILQGCEDGGFFQAMLDSGVDEDTAEEKCMALRTDGRSVDIDGDYTETLARIDGDKDGIGVFGLAFYENNTDKLTVATMNGIVPTTEAIAAGEYPVSRPLFFYIKKAHIGVIPGLQEFAEFFVSDEIAGPDGPLAAYGLVSDPELGDTQAVVASGEAM
;
A
#
# COMPACT_ATOMS: atom_id res chain seq x y z
N MET A 1 59.31 49.47 54.93
CA MET A 1 58.30 49.64 53.89
C MET A 1 58.14 48.30 53.18
N SER A 2 57.18 47.46 53.62
CA SER A 2 56.94 46.14 53.06
C SER A 2 55.63 46.19 52.28
N TYR A 3 55.68 45.89 50.99
CA TYR A 3 54.51 45.75 50.15
C TYR A 3 54.06 44.32 50.16
N VAL A 4 52.87 44.08 50.73
CA VAL A 4 52.17 42.81 50.64
C VAL A 4 51.40 42.80 49.31
N LYS A 5 51.74 41.83 48.42
CA LYS A 5 50.98 41.60 47.20
C LYS A 5 49.85 40.63 47.49
N LEU A 6 48.62 41.12 47.41
CA LEU A 6 47.43 40.31 47.42
C LEU A 6 47.23 39.66 46.04
N ALA A 7 47.30 38.34 45.92
CA ALA A 7 46.95 37.61 44.74
C ALA A 7 45.46 37.20 44.81
N ALA A 8 44.62 37.79 44.00
CA ALA A 8 43.22 37.41 43.83
C ALA A 8 43.10 36.26 42.86
N SER A 9 42.75 35.09 43.35
CA SER A 9 42.44 33.90 42.52
C SER A 9 41.00 34.00 42.03
N VAL A 10 40.83 34.22 40.71
CA VAL A 10 39.53 34.15 40.02
C VAL A 10 39.28 32.69 39.67
N ALA A 11 38.37 32.03 40.38
CA ALA A 11 37.86 30.72 40.05
C ALA A 11 36.78 30.88 38.92
N ALA A 12 37.14 30.50 37.72
CA ALA A 12 36.19 30.43 36.60
C ALA A 12 35.30 29.17 36.77
N VAL A 13 34.07 29.37 37.16
CA VAL A 13 33.04 28.31 37.14
C VAL A 13 32.59 28.15 35.67
N ALA A 14 33.04 27.09 35.04
CA ALA A 14 32.52 26.67 33.73
C ALA A 14 31.11 26.03 33.95
N VAL A 15 30.06 26.78 33.67
CA VAL A 15 28.70 26.28 33.55
C VAL A 15 28.63 25.51 32.24
N VAL A 16 28.74 24.17 32.31
CA VAL A 16 28.41 23.29 31.22
C VAL A 16 26.88 23.34 31.07
N ALA A 17 26.39 24.18 30.17
CA ALA A 17 25.01 24.09 29.73
C ALA A 17 24.87 22.76 28.96
N ALA A 18 24.37 21.73 29.64
CA ALA A 18 23.84 20.55 29.03
C ALA A 18 22.64 21.06 28.18
N THR A 19 22.84 21.21 26.87
CA THR A 19 21.73 21.28 25.92
C THR A 19 21.00 19.95 26.09
N ALA A 20 19.88 19.97 26.80
CA ALA A 20 18.93 18.85 26.71
C ALA A 20 18.62 18.72 25.22
N ALA A 21 19.13 17.68 24.56
CA ALA A 21 18.60 17.26 23.27
C ALA A 21 17.11 17.06 23.54
N SER A 22 16.27 17.90 22.95
CA SER A 22 14.82 17.71 23.01
C SER A 22 14.58 16.42 22.26
N ALA A 23 14.31 15.35 22.99
CA ALA A 23 13.84 14.11 22.39
C ALA A 23 12.68 14.44 21.47
N ARG A 24 12.67 13.88 20.26
CA ARG A 24 11.51 14.02 19.36
C ARG A 24 10.29 13.45 20.08
N ASP A 25 9.21 14.20 20.10
CA ASP A 25 7.95 13.87 20.77
C ASP A 25 6.87 13.32 19.80
N GLN A 26 7.22 13.15 18.54
CA GLN A 26 6.28 12.81 17.45
C GLN A 26 6.74 11.56 16.71
N VAL A 27 5.84 10.60 16.54
CA VAL A 27 6.07 9.37 15.76
C VAL A 27 6.27 9.71 14.29
N GLN A 28 7.27 9.10 13.66
CA GLN A 28 7.57 9.25 12.23
C GLN A 28 7.40 7.92 11.50
N VAL A 29 6.56 7.94 10.50
CA VAL A 29 6.20 6.80 9.65
C VAL A 29 6.54 7.13 8.21
N ALA A 30 7.16 6.21 7.47
CA ALA A 30 7.37 6.38 6.03
C ALA A 30 7.28 5.05 5.30
N GLY A 31 6.92 5.07 4.02
CA GLY A 31 6.96 3.85 3.20
C GLY A 31 5.89 3.75 2.15
N SER A 32 5.22 2.59 2.12
CA SER A 32 4.25 2.22 1.09
C SER A 32 3.21 3.29 0.80
N SER A 33 3.05 3.63 -0.48
CA SER A 33 1.97 4.48 -0.98
C SER A 33 0.59 3.85 -0.78
N THR A 34 0.49 2.53 -0.83
CA THR A 34 -0.75 1.79 -0.57
C THR A 34 -1.17 1.89 0.89
N VAL A 35 -0.23 1.80 1.83
CA VAL A 35 -0.50 1.87 3.29
C VAL A 35 -0.71 3.32 3.74
N LEU A 36 -0.17 4.30 3.01
CA LEU A 36 -0.25 5.72 3.36
C LEU A 36 -1.65 6.20 3.76
N PRO A 37 -2.72 5.98 2.96
CA PRO A 37 -4.05 6.49 3.32
C PRO A 37 -4.58 5.86 4.61
N TYR A 38 -4.36 4.58 4.83
CA TYR A 38 -4.74 3.91 6.08
C TYR A 38 -3.98 4.49 7.28
N ALA A 39 -2.66 4.61 7.16
CA ALA A 39 -1.83 5.17 8.22
C ALA A 39 -2.16 6.65 8.51
N ALA A 40 -2.56 7.42 7.49
CA ALA A 40 -2.98 8.81 7.67
C ALA A 40 -4.30 8.91 8.45
N ILE A 41 -5.30 8.06 8.12
CA ILE A 41 -6.56 7.98 8.87
C ILE A 41 -6.30 7.68 10.34
N VAL A 42 -5.43 6.70 10.64
CA VAL A 42 -5.11 6.32 12.01
C VAL A 42 -4.32 7.43 12.73
N ALA A 43 -3.36 8.06 12.05
CA ALA A 43 -2.56 9.15 12.62
C ALA A 43 -3.43 10.36 12.99
N GLU A 44 -4.39 10.72 12.15
CA GLU A 44 -5.34 11.81 12.41
C GLU A 44 -6.24 11.48 13.59
N ALA A 45 -6.85 10.28 13.59
CA ALA A 45 -7.68 9.81 14.69
C ALA A 45 -6.89 9.69 16.01
N PHE A 46 -5.63 9.25 15.96
CA PHE A 46 -4.75 9.17 17.14
C PHE A 46 -4.48 10.55 17.73
N GLY A 47 -4.14 11.55 16.91
CA GLY A 47 -3.92 12.92 17.35
C GLY A 47 -5.16 13.58 17.97
N GLU A 48 -6.38 13.13 17.59
CA GLU A 48 -7.64 13.61 18.16
C GLU A 48 -8.01 12.93 19.48
N ASN A 49 -7.64 11.65 19.66
CA ASN A 49 -8.07 10.83 20.81
C ASN A 49 -7.03 10.68 21.93
N PHE A 50 -5.77 11.00 21.66
CA PHE A 50 -4.67 10.85 22.62
C PHE A 50 -3.97 12.19 22.89
N GLU A 51 -3.26 12.29 24.02
CA GLU A 51 -2.49 13.48 24.39
C GLU A 51 -1.09 13.55 23.71
N PHE A 52 -0.88 12.75 22.66
CA PHE A 52 0.36 12.73 21.88
C PHE A 52 0.23 13.56 20.60
N PRO A 53 1.34 14.12 20.07
CA PRO A 53 1.31 14.76 18.77
C PRO A 53 0.88 13.80 17.65
N THR A 54 0.11 14.31 16.70
CA THR A 54 -0.29 13.54 15.52
C THR A 54 0.93 12.96 14.80
N PRO A 55 1.03 11.64 14.58
CA PRO A 55 2.13 11.04 13.84
C PRO A 55 2.33 11.64 12.43
N VAL A 56 3.57 11.79 12.02
CA VAL A 56 3.90 12.20 10.63
C VAL A 56 3.98 10.98 9.75
N VAL A 57 3.18 10.94 8.70
CA VAL A 57 3.15 9.83 7.74
C VAL A 57 3.58 10.33 6.36
N GLU A 58 4.63 9.73 5.82
CA GLU A 58 5.22 10.09 4.52
C GLU A 58 5.15 8.93 3.53
N SER A 59 4.87 9.23 2.27
CA SER A 59 4.95 8.26 1.17
C SER A 59 6.37 8.20 0.59
N GLY A 60 6.69 7.10 -0.07
CA GLY A 60 7.97 6.92 -0.76
C GLY A 60 8.13 5.52 -1.36
N GLY A 61 7.11 4.67 -1.19
CA GLY A 61 7.14 3.25 -1.56
C GLY A 61 7.78 2.36 -0.49
N SER A 62 7.41 1.08 -0.48
CA SER A 62 7.86 0.10 0.52
C SER A 62 9.38 0.00 0.61
N SER A 63 10.07 -0.08 -0.53
CA SER A 63 11.54 -0.23 -0.56
C SER A 63 12.27 0.99 -0.02
N ALA A 64 11.83 2.21 -0.35
CA ALA A 64 12.43 3.44 0.17
C ALA A 64 12.13 3.64 1.66
N GLY A 65 10.91 3.31 2.11
CA GLY A 65 10.56 3.34 3.53
C GLY A 65 11.41 2.38 4.36
N LEU A 66 11.53 1.13 3.93
CA LEU A 66 12.38 0.13 4.58
C LEU A 66 13.87 0.51 4.57
N LYS A 67 14.36 1.12 3.48
CA LYS A 67 15.71 1.65 3.43
C LYS A 67 15.95 2.74 4.50
N ARG A 68 15.03 3.73 4.60
CA ARG A 68 15.07 4.77 5.64
C ARG A 68 14.97 4.18 7.05
N PHE A 69 14.13 3.17 7.22
CA PHE A 69 13.98 2.46 8.48
C PHE A 69 15.29 1.79 8.91
N CYS A 70 16.07 1.24 7.99
CA CYS A 70 17.37 0.62 8.24
C CYS A 70 18.54 1.61 8.33
N GLU A 71 18.33 2.94 8.38
CA GLU A 71 19.42 3.92 8.53
C GLU A 71 20.03 3.98 9.93
N GLY A 72 19.48 3.23 10.89
CA GLY A 72 19.99 3.14 12.28
C GLY A 72 18.91 3.34 13.33
N VAL A 73 19.34 3.37 14.59
CA VAL A 73 18.50 3.61 15.76
C VAL A 73 18.79 5.01 16.30
N GLY A 74 17.75 5.72 16.73
CA GLY A 74 17.86 7.02 17.36
C GLY A 74 16.85 8.04 16.88
N GLU A 75 16.73 9.16 17.58
CA GLU A 75 15.68 10.17 17.41
C GLU A 75 15.65 10.86 16.03
N THR A 76 16.70 10.75 15.24
CA THR A 76 16.80 11.33 13.91
C THR A 76 16.35 10.37 12.79
N THR A 77 16.01 9.13 13.13
CA THR A 77 15.55 8.11 12.19
C THR A 77 14.06 7.82 12.37
N ILE A 78 13.38 7.31 11.34
CA ILE A 78 11.95 6.98 11.42
C ILE A 78 11.71 5.81 12.37
N ASP A 79 10.52 5.74 12.96
CA ASP A 79 10.13 4.72 13.94
C ASP A 79 9.47 3.53 13.30
N ILE A 80 8.65 3.82 12.27
CA ILE A 80 7.81 2.85 11.58
C ILE A 80 8.08 2.92 10.07
N ALA A 81 8.21 1.75 9.44
CA ALA A 81 8.16 1.63 8.00
C ALA A 81 6.88 0.93 7.55
N ASN A 82 6.10 1.58 6.69
CA ASN A 82 4.94 0.97 6.03
C ASN A 82 5.37 0.16 4.81
N ALA A 83 4.79 -1.01 4.61
CA ALA A 83 5.07 -1.85 3.45
C ALA A 83 3.82 -2.61 2.95
N SER A 84 3.68 -2.74 1.64
CA SER A 84 2.65 -3.53 0.96
C SER A 84 3.13 -4.94 0.58
N ARG A 85 4.17 -5.39 1.24
CA ARG A 85 4.78 -6.72 1.16
C ARG A 85 5.59 -7.00 2.42
N LYS A 86 5.93 -8.27 2.64
CA LYS A 86 6.91 -8.59 3.69
C LYS A 86 8.27 -7.96 3.41
N ILE A 87 8.95 -7.58 4.51
CA ILE A 87 10.36 -7.20 4.48
C ILE A 87 11.20 -8.37 3.95
N ARG A 88 12.17 -8.08 3.10
CA ARG A 88 13.00 -9.11 2.46
C ARG A 88 14.24 -9.39 3.29
N ASP A 89 14.79 -10.61 3.21
CA ASP A 89 16.00 -11.01 3.94
C ASP A 89 17.17 -10.04 3.73
N ARG A 90 17.33 -9.51 2.51
CA ARG A 90 18.37 -8.50 2.20
C ARG A 90 18.14 -7.16 2.92
N GLU A 91 16.89 -6.80 3.17
CA GLU A 91 16.53 -5.57 3.90
C GLU A 91 16.74 -5.78 5.40
N ILE A 92 16.40 -6.96 5.94
CA ILE A 92 16.68 -7.36 7.31
C ILE A 92 18.19 -7.35 7.57
N ALA A 93 18.98 -7.88 6.65
CA ALA A 93 20.45 -7.88 6.75
C ALA A 93 21.01 -6.44 6.76
N ALA A 94 20.51 -5.56 5.88
CA ALA A 94 20.92 -4.15 5.83
C ALA A 94 20.51 -3.40 7.13
N CYS A 95 19.33 -3.69 7.70
CA CYS A 95 18.93 -3.18 9.00
C CYS A 95 19.91 -3.60 10.11
N ALA A 96 20.26 -4.89 10.15
CA ALA A 96 21.17 -5.44 11.16
C ALA A 96 22.57 -4.80 11.07
N GLU A 97 23.11 -4.59 9.87
CA GLU A 97 24.38 -3.89 9.63
C GLU A 97 24.37 -2.45 10.18
N ALA A 98 23.22 -1.79 10.15
CA ALA A 98 23.02 -0.44 10.68
C ALA A 98 22.61 -0.42 12.18
N GLY A 99 22.57 -1.59 12.84
CA GLY A 99 22.21 -1.72 14.26
C GLY A 99 20.73 -1.79 14.57
N VAL A 100 19.87 -1.91 13.56
CA VAL A 100 18.42 -2.16 13.72
C VAL A 100 18.21 -3.67 13.72
N THR A 101 18.28 -4.32 14.88
CA THR A 101 18.27 -5.78 15.03
C THR A 101 16.92 -6.33 15.48
N ASP A 102 16.18 -5.56 16.26
CA ASP A 102 14.90 -5.97 16.83
C ASP A 102 13.77 -5.23 16.11
N ILE A 103 13.16 -5.92 15.16
CA ILE A 103 12.09 -5.41 14.29
C ILE A 103 10.79 -6.11 14.67
N VAL A 104 9.75 -5.35 14.97
CA VAL A 104 8.40 -5.90 15.18
C VAL A 104 7.66 -5.84 13.85
N GLU A 105 7.29 -6.99 13.30
CA GLU A 105 6.44 -7.08 12.11
C GLU A 105 4.96 -7.04 12.52
N VAL A 106 4.20 -6.14 11.93
CA VAL A 106 2.78 -5.95 12.22
C VAL A 106 1.99 -6.02 10.92
N ARG A 107 1.18 -7.06 10.76
CA ARG A 107 0.25 -7.16 9.63
C ARG A 107 -1.05 -6.43 9.96
N ILE A 108 -1.40 -5.41 9.18
CA ILE A 108 -2.59 -4.57 9.45
C ILE A 108 -3.85 -5.07 8.75
N GLY A 109 -3.72 -5.98 7.81
CA GLY A 109 -4.79 -6.49 6.97
C GLY A 109 -4.30 -6.72 5.55
N TYR A 110 -5.23 -6.68 4.60
CA TYR A 110 -4.92 -6.93 3.20
C TYR A 110 -5.52 -5.83 2.32
N ASP A 111 -4.82 -5.53 1.23
CA ASP A 111 -5.39 -4.82 0.09
C ASP A 111 -5.90 -5.87 -0.90
N GLY A 112 -7.17 -5.79 -1.26
CA GLY A 112 -7.80 -6.67 -2.21
C GLY A 112 -8.73 -5.88 -3.11
N ILE A 113 -8.45 -5.86 -4.43
CA ILE A 113 -9.29 -5.17 -5.39
C ILE A 113 -10.14 -6.16 -6.19
N VAL A 114 -11.35 -5.74 -6.47
CA VAL A 114 -12.35 -6.52 -7.18
C VAL A 114 -12.83 -5.75 -8.42
N PHE A 115 -13.34 -6.49 -9.36
CA PHE A 115 -13.88 -5.99 -10.62
C PHE A 115 -15.37 -6.22 -10.65
N ALA A 116 -16.14 -5.15 -10.75
CA ALA A 116 -17.60 -5.26 -10.68
C ALA A 116 -18.30 -4.43 -11.74
N SER A 117 -19.43 -4.94 -12.21
CA SER A 117 -20.34 -4.28 -13.15
C SER A 117 -21.70 -4.05 -12.50
N ASP A 118 -22.64 -3.42 -13.22
CA ASP A 118 -24.02 -3.28 -12.75
C ASP A 118 -24.62 -4.63 -12.38
N ILE A 119 -25.44 -4.68 -11.34
CA ILE A 119 -26.09 -5.92 -10.84
C ILE A 119 -26.91 -6.66 -11.91
N ASN A 120 -27.41 -5.96 -12.94
CA ASN A 120 -28.12 -6.54 -14.05
C ASN A 120 -27.22 -6.74 -15.29
N GLY A 121 -25.93 -6.39 -15.17
CA GLY A 121 -24.93 -6.58 -16.23
C GLY A 121 -24.47 -8.02 -16.35
N PRO A 122 -23.62 -8.31 -17.33
CA PRO A 122 -23.03 -9.64 -17.49
C PRO A 122 -22.07 -9.96 -16.35
N SER A 123 -22.01 -11.24 -15.99
CA SER A 123 -20.98 -11.75 -15.11
C SER A 123 -19.72 -12.07 -15.91
N PHE A 124 -18.58 -11.57 -15.46
CA PHE A 124 -17.27 -11.83 -16.06
C PHE A 124 -16.44 -12.82 -15.24
N ALA A 125 -15.63 -13.60 -15.95
CA ALA A 125 -14.60 -14.46 -15.35
C ALA A 125 -13.25 -14.07 -15.96
N PHE A 126 -12.64 -13.04 -15.38
CA PHE A 126 -11.41 -12.46 -15.89
C PHE A 126 -10.16 -13.24 -15.49
N THR A 127 -9.13 -13.05 -16.28
CA THR A 127 -7.73 -13.28 -15.94
C THR A 127 -6.97 -11.94 -15.97
N PRO A 128 -5.80 -11.82 -15.37
CA PRO A 128 -4.93 -10.64 -15.53
C PRO A 128 -4.60 -10.37 -17.02
N GLU A 129 -4.42 -11.43 -17.83
CA GLU A 129 -4.15 -11.32 -19.26
C GLU A 129 -5.31 -10.64 -20.03
N ASP A 130 -6.57 -10.91 -19.65
CA ASP A 130 -7.73 -10.25 -20.26
C ASP A 130 -7.70 -8.73 -20.02
N TRP A 131 -7.36 -8.32 -18.79
CA TRP A 131 -7.23 -6.92 -18.43
C TRP A 131 -6.06 -6.23 -19.13
N TYR A 132 -4.91 -6.89 -19.21
CA TYR A 132 -3.77 -6.38 -19.99
C TYR A 132 -4.16 -6.19 -21.46
N LYS A 133 -4.74 -7.19 -22.08
CA LYS A 133 -5.18 -7.09 -23.49
C LYS A 133 -6.21 -5.98 -23.69
N ALA A 134 -7.12 -5.79 -22.74
CA ALA A 134 -8.12 -4.74 -22.84
C ALA A 134 -7.54 -3.33 -22.67
N LEU A 135 -6.63 -3.14 -21.71
CA LEU A 135 -6.27 -1.80 -21.21
C LEU A 135 -4.83 -1.37 -21.47
N ALA A 136 -3.91 -2.25 -21.88
CA ALA A 136 -2.57 -1.83 -22.25
C ALA A 136 -2.63 -0.80 -23.38
N ALA A 137 -1.73 0.19 -23.36
CA ALA A 137 -1.61 1.18 -24.44
C ALA A 137 -1.18 0.52 -25.75
N GLU A 138 -0.25 -0.41 -25.64
CA GLU A 138 0.37 -1.11 -26.77
C GLU A 138 0.53 -2.61 -26.45
N HIS A 139 0.52 -3.45 -27.49
CA HIS A 139 0.88 -4.86 -27.36
C HIS A 139 2.19 -5.12 -28.11
N PHE A 140 3.04 -5.99 -27.58
CA PHE A 140 4.26 -6.40 -28.28
C PHE A 140 3.96 -7.57 -29.21
N ILE A 141 3.90 -7.31 -30.52
CA ILE A 141 3.49 -8.28 -31.54
C ILE A 141 4.56 -8.33 -32.63
N ASN A 142 5.09 -9.53 -32.92
CA ASN A 142 6.09 -9.76 -33.96
C ASN A 142 7.36 -8.88 -33.83
N GLY A 143 7.77 -8.55 -32.59
CA GLY A 143 8.97 -7.77 -32.34
C GLY A 143 8.77 -6.26 -32.30
N GLU A 144 7.53 -5.78 -32.39
CA GLU A 144 7.19 -4.35 -32.40
C GLU A 144 6.06 -4.05 -31.40
N LEU A 145 6.08 -2.84 -30.83
CA LEU A 145 4.97 -2.31 -30.04
C LEU A 145 3.89 -1.78 -30.99
N VAL A 146 2.68 -2.30 -30.86
CA VAL A 146 1.53 -1.98 -31.71
C VAL A 146 0.43 -1.42 -30.81
N ALA A 147 -0.16 -0.30 -31.21
CA ALA A 147 -1.27 0.31 -30.47
C ALA A 147 -2.43 -0.70 -30.26
N ASN A 148 -3.03 -0.65 -29.08
CA ASN A 148 -4.16 -1.50 -28.73
C ASN A 148 -5.41 -1.08 -29.51
N GLU A 149 -5.90 -1.95 -30.40
CA GLU A 149 -7.07 -1.72 -31.24
C GLU A 149 -8.34 -2.43 -30.73
N PHE A 150 -8.27 -3.17 -29.61
CA PHE A 150 -9.46 -3.82 -29.03
C PHE A 150 -10.50 -2.79 -28.59
N THR A 151 -11.74 -3.02 -28.98
CA THR A 151 -12.86 -2.12 -28.68
C THR A 151 -13.96 -2.78 -27.87
N THR A 152 -14.04 -4.12 -27.93
CA THR A 152 -15.06 -4.91 -27.24
C THR A 152 -14.43 -6.06 -26.46
N TRP A 153 -15.09 -6.52 -25.40
CA TRP A 153 -14.59 -7.58 -24.55
C TRP A 153 -14.49 -8.95 -25.26
N ASP A 154 -15.38 -9.24 -26.21
CA ASP A 154 -15.31 -10.49 -27.02
C ASP A 154 -14.11 -10.53 -27.97
N GLN A 155 -13.53 -9.38 -28.31
CA GLN A 155 -12.25 -9.32 -29.04
C GLN A 155 -11.06 -9.70 -28.14
N VAL A 156 -11.14 -9.37 -26.85
CA VAL A 156 -10.15 -9.73 -25.85
C VAL A 156 -10.22 -11.23 -25.54
N ASN A 157 -11.42 -11.71 -25.26
CA ASN A 157 -11.71 -13.10 -24.95
C ASN A 157 -13.08 -13.47 -25.55
N PRO A 158 -13.14 -14.42 -26.51
CA PRO A 158 -14.39 -14.82 -27.17
C PRO A 158 -15.47 -15.39 -26.25
N ALA A 159 -15.13 -15.71 -25.00
CA ALA A 159 -16.10 -16.14 -23.97
C ALA A 159 -16.89 -14.98 -23.36
N PHE A 160 -16.45 -13.74 -23.59
CA PHE A 160 -17.09 -12.55 -23.05
C PHE A 160 -18.18 -12.01 -23.99
N PRO A 161 -19.11 -11.20 -23.49
CA PRO A 161 -20.11 -10.56 -24.34
C PRO A 161 -19.48 -9.55 -25.31
N ALA A 162 -20.12 -9.35 -26.46
CA ALA A 162 -19.77 -8.30 -27.44
C ALA A 162 -20.18 -6.91 -26.92
N GLN A 163 -19.59 -6.51 -25.79
CA GLN A 163 -19.82 -5.28 -25.07
C GLN A 163 -18.59 -4.38 -25.24
N GLU A 164 -18.78 -3.07 -25.36
CA GLU A 164 -17.67 -2.13 -25.45
C GLU A 164 -16.79 -2.19 -24.20
N ILE A 165 -15.48 -2.07 -24.40
CA ILE A 165 -14.54 -1.94 -23.29
C ILE A 165 -14.72 -0.53 -22.71
N GLN A 166 -15.21 -0.48 -21.46
CA GLN A 166 -15.30 0.72 -20.66
C GLN A 166 -14.92 0.37 -19.25
N ALA A 167 -13.71 0.74 -18.83
CA ALA A 167 -13.16 0.42 -17.53
C ALA A 167 -12.93 1.68 -16.69
N PHE A 168 -13.45 1.70 -15.47
CA PHE A 168 -13.24 2.75 -14.48
C PHE A 168 -12.20 2.25 -13.48
N VAL A 169 -10.97 2.71 -13.63
CA VAL A 169 -9.82 2.21 -12.87
C VAL A 169 -9.35 3.23 -11.83
N PRO A 170 -8.69 2.80 -10.75
CA PRO A 170 -8.16 3.74 -9.76
C PRO A 170 -7.19 4.72 -10.42
N GLY A 171 -7.37 6.02 -10.18
CA GLY A 171 -6.45 7.06 -10.61
C GLY A 171 -5.09 6.97 -9.91
N THR A 172 -4.10 7.67 -10.41
CA THR A 172 -2.70 7.59 -9.93
C THR A 172 -2.50 8.07 -8.49
N LYS A 173 -3.48 8.74 -7.92
CA LYS A 173 -3.48 9.17 -6.51
C LYS A 173 -4.09 8.15 -5.56
N HIS A 174 -4.73 7.13 -6.10
CA HIS A 174 -5.41 6.10 -5.32
C HIS A 174 -4.44 4.99 -4.93
N GLY A 175 -4.43 4.58 -3.65
CA GLY A 175 -3.52 3.53 -3.16
C GLY A 175 -3.68 2.18 -3.88
N THR A 176 -4.89 1.86 -4.36
CA THR A 176 -5.17 0.63 -5.13
C THR A 176 -4.65 0.67 -6.56
N ARG A 177 -4.20 1.83 -7.08
CA ARG A 177 -3.61 1.93 -8.42
C ARG A 177 -2.37 1.05 -8.57
N GLU A 178 -1.47 1.10 -7.60
CA GLU A 178 -0.24 0.30 -7.61
C GLU A 178 -0.56 -1.21 -7.64
N VAL A 179 -1.57 -1.67 -6.87
CA VAL A 179 -2.01 -3.08 -6.92
C VAL A 179 -2.57 -3.44 -8.29
N PHE A 180 -3.39 -2.56 -8.85
CA PHE A 180 -3.96 -2.76 -10.18
C PHE A 180 -2.87 -2.87 -11.26
N GLU A 181 -1.88 -1.98 -11.25
CA GLU A 181 -0.77 -1.99 -12.19
C GLU A 181 0.11 -3.24 -12.04
N GLU A 182 0.51 -3.59 -10.81
CA GLU A 182 1.40 -4.72 -10.57
C GLU A 182 0.69 -6.08 -10.69
N LYS A 183 -0.46 -6.26 -10.02
CA LYS A 183 -1.12 -7.55 -9.90
C LYS A 183 -2.07 -7.90 -11.03
N VAL A 184 -2.43 -6.92 -11.84
CA VAL A 184 -3.35 -7.12 -12.96
C VAL A 184 -2.66 -6.84 -14.29
N ILE A 185 -2.16 -5.64 -14.50
CA ILE A 185 -1.66 -5.23 -15.81
C ILE A 185 -0.29 -5.85 -16.08
N LEU A 186 0.69 -5.69 -15.18
CA LEU A 186 2.01 -6.31 -15.34
C LEU A 186 1.91 -7.85 -15.35
N GLN A 187 1.17 -8.42 -14.38
CA GLN A 187 0.96 -9.87 -14.34
C GLN A 187 0.31 -10.38 -15.62
N GLY A 188 -0.67 -9.66 -16.17
CA GLY A 188 -1.30 -10.03 -17.44
C GLY A 188 -0.37 -9.93 -18.65
N CYS A 189 0.56 -8.98 -18.63
CA CYS A 189 1.64 -8.87 -19.62
C CYS A 189 2.57 -10.08 -19.58
N GLU A 190 2.92 -10.52 -18.37
CA GLU A 190 3.76 -11.71 -18.12
C GLU A 190 3.02 -12.99 -18.54
N ASP A 191 1.80 -13.19 -18.06
CA ASP A 191 0.97 -14.37 -18.33
C ASP A 191 0.69 -14.52 -19.84
N GLY A 192 0.48 -13.41 -20.55
CA GLY A 192 0.31 -13.36 -22.00
C GLY A 192 1.60 -13.54 -22.81
N GLY A 193 2.76 -13.62 -22.14
CA GLY A 193 4.08 -13.78 -22.77
C GLY A 193 4.62 -12.52 -23.45
N PHE A 194 3.95 -11.38 -23.35
CA PHE A 194 4.38 -10.11 -23.96
C PHE A 194 5.65 -9.57 -23.29
N PHE A 195 5.75 -9.66 -21.97
CA PHE A 195 6.92 -9.25 -21.21
C PHE A 195 8.18 -10.05 -21.63
N GLN A 196 8.08 -11.37 -21.65
CA GLN A 196 9.19 -12.23 -22.07
C GLN A 196 9.59 -11.99 -23.52
N ALA A 197 8.62 -11.75 -24.41
CA ALA A 197 8.92 -11.46 -25.82
C ALA A 197 9.69 -10.13 -25.99
N MET A 198 9.43 -9.13 -25.17
CA MET A 198 10.21 -7.88 -25.13
C MET A 198 11.66 -8.14 -24.66
N LEU A 199 11.85 -8.90 -23.58
CA LEU A 199 13.18 -9.27 -23.09
C LEU A 199 13.97 -10.06 -24.14
N ASP A 200 13.33 -11.02 -24.80
CA ASP A 200 13.96 -11.83 -25.87
C ASP A 200 14.35 -10.98 -27.10
N SER A 201 13.67 -9.85 -27.30
CA SER A 201 14.02 -8.90 -28.35
C SER A 201 15.13 -7.93 -27.98
N GLY A 202 15.60 -7.96 -26.72
CA GLY A 202 16.68 -7.13 -26.20
C GLY A 202 16.23 -5.84 -25.52
N VAL A 203 14.94 -5.69 -25.24
CA VAL A 203 14.42 -4.63 -24.35
C VAL A 203 14.89 -4.94 -22.93
N ASP A 204 15.37 -3.95 -22.18
CA ASP A 204 15.74 -4.14 -20.79
C ASP A 204 14.51 -4.28 -19.89
N GLU A 205 14.68 -4.90 -18.73
CA GLU A 205 13.61 -5.28 -17.82
C GLU A 205 12.79 -4.07 -17.35
N ASP A 206 13.45 -2.99 -16.92
CA ASP A 206 12.79 -1.78 -16.43
C ASP A 206 11.91 -1.14 -17.53
N THR A 207 12.42 -1.09 -18.76
CA THR A 207 11.66 -0.60 -19.93
C THR A 207 10.49 -1.52 -20.26
N ALA A 208 10.68 -2.83 -20.18
CA ALA A 208 9.61 -3.81 -20.43
C ALA A 208 8.49 -3.69 -19.39
N GLU A 209 8.82 -3.54 -18.11
CA GLU A 209 7.84 -3.28 -17.04
C GLU A 209 7.05 -1.98 -17.30
N GLU A 210 7.75 -0.87 -17.61
CA GLU A 210 7.12 0.41 -17.93
C GLU A 210 6.13 0.28 -19.11
N LYS A 211 6.53 -0.43 -20.16
CA LYS A 211 5.69 -0.68 -21.33
C LYS A 211 4.48 -1.54 -21.02
N CYS A 212 4.65 -2.59 -20.19
CA CYS A 212 3.53 -3.43 -19.76
C CYS A 212 2.49 -2.63 -18.98
N MET A 213 2.93 -1.77 -18.05
CA MET A 213 2.03 -1.02 -17.16
C MET A 213 1.39 0.22 -17.79
N ALA A 214 1.83 0.62 -18.99
CA ALA A 214 1.27 1.78 -19.68
C ALA A 214 -0.17 1.51 -20.13
N LEU A 215 -1.14 2.28 -19.60
CA LEU A 215 -2.54 2.16 -19.95
C LEU A 215 -2.90 3.03 -21.16
N ARG A 216 -3.89 2.59 -21.93
CA ARG A 216 -4.48 3.33 -23.04
C ARG A 216 -5.19 4.60 -22.57
N THR A 217 -5.18 5.64 -23.43
CA THR A 217 -5.74 6.97 -23.12
C THR A 217 -6.85 7.39 -24.10
N ASP A 218 -7.41 6.44 -24.83
CA ASP A 218 -8.44 6.68 -25.85
C ASP A 218 -9.88 6.72 -25.28
N GLY A 219 -10.01 6.73 -23.94
CA GLY A 219 -11.26 6.81 -23.21
C GLY A 219 -11.87 5.48 -22.81
N ARG A 220 -11.28 4.33 -23.18
CA ARG A 220 -11.73 3.00 -22.76
C ARG A 220 -11.21 2.62 -21.36
N SER A 221 -10.11 3.18 -20.97
CA SER A 221 -9.62 3.20 -19.58
C SER A 221 -9.80 4.61 -19.05
N VAL A 222 -10.57 4.77 -17.96
CA VAL A 222 -10.87 6.06 -17.34
C VAL A 222 -10.35 6.03 -15.90
N ASP A 223 -9.36 6.86 -15.63
CA ASP A 223 -8.82 7.06 -14.30
C ASP A 223 -9.84 7.78 -13.41
N ILE A 224 -10.15 7.22 -12.25
CA ILE A 224 -11.01 7.81 -11.23
C ILE A 224 -10.12 8.25 -10.07
N ASP A 225 -9.91 9.55 -9.93
CA ASP A 225 -9.12 10.14 -8.84
C ASP A 225 -9.92 10.33 -7.54
N GLY A 226 -11.26 10.22 -7.63
CA GLY A 226 -12.17 10.25 -6.49
C GLY A 226 -12.21 8.93 -5.72
N ASP A 227 -13.13 8.85 -4.78
CA ASP A 227 -13.39 7.60 -4.05
C ASP A 227 -14.25 6.62 -4.86
N TYR A 228 -14.49 5.44 -4.31
CA TYR A 228 -15.27 4.40 -4.98
C TYR A 228 -16.75 4.78 -5.24
N THR A 229 -17.27 5.81 -4.56
CA THR A 229 -18.62 6.31 -4.86
C THR A 229 -18.70 7.00 -6.23
N GLU A 230 -17.59 7.61 -6.68
CA GLU A 230 -17.48 8.11 -8.05
C GLU A 230 -17.47 6.98 -9.06
N THR A 231 -16.68 5.92 -8.81
CA THR A 231 -16.66 4.73 -9.68
C THR A 231 -18.05 4.11 -9.77
N LEU A 232 -18.76 3.96 -8.64
CA LEU A 232 -20.14 3.47 -8.62
C LEU A 232 -21.08 4.37 -9.45
N ALA A 233 -20.97 5.69 -9.31
CA ALA A 233 -21.80 6.63 -10.07
C ALA A 233 -21.52 6.56 -11.58
N ARG A 234 -20.28 6.22 -12.01
CA ARG A 234 -19.95 5.99 -13.42
C ARG A 234 -20.66 4.74 -13.96
N ILE A 235 -20.67 3.64 -13.17
CA ILE A 235 -21.41 2.41 -13.55
C ILE A 235 -22.92 2.67 -13.58
N ASP A 236 -23.44 3.47 -12.67
CA ASP A 236 -24.86 3.86 -12.69
C ASP A 236 -25.22 4.63 -13.98
N GLY A 237 -24.31 5.45 -14.49
CA GLY A 237 -24.46 6.21 -15.74
C GLY A 237 -24.16 5.41 -17.00
N ASP A 238 -23.34 4.38 -16.91
CA ASP A 238 -22.92 3.50 -18.02
C ASP A 238 -22.97 2.03 -17.54
N LYS A 239 -24.07 1.35 -17.87
CA LYS A 239 -24.34 -0.02 -17.43
C LYS A 239 -23.44 -1.08 -18.05
N ASP A 240 -22.71 -0.71 -19.10
CA ASP A 240 -21.68 -1.55 -19.72
C ASP A 240 -20.30 -1.36 -19.08
N GLY A 241 -20.15 -0.36 -18.19
CA GLY A 241 -18.93 -0.07 -17.49
C GLY A 241 -18.54 -1.14 -16.45
N ILE A 242 -17.24 -1.36 -16.32
CA ILE A 242 -16.66 -2.21 -15.28
C ILE A 242 -15.80 -1.33 -14.38
N GLY A 243 -16.08 -1.34 -13.08
CA GLY A 243 -15.32 -0.59 -12.09
C GLY A 243 -14.37 -1.47 -11.31
N VAL A 244 -13.27 -0.88 -10.87
CA VAL A 244 -12.32 -1.46 -9.93
C VAL A 244 -12.59 -0.88 -8.55
N PHE A 245 -12.80 -1.76 -7.56
CA PHE A 245 -13.16 -1.39 -6.19
C PHE A 245 -12.28 -2.12 -5.18
N GLY A 246 -12.19 -1.59 -3.95
CA GLY A 246 -11.80 -2.39 -2.81
C GLY A 246 -12.90 -3.39 -2.44
N LEU A 247 -12.53 -4.58 -1.93
CA LEU A 247 -13.49 -5.63 -1.58
C LEU A 247 -14.55 -5.13 -0.60
N ALA A 248 -14.16 -4.45 0.47
CA ALA A 248 -15.10 -3.95 1.49
C ALA A 248 -16.14 -2.99 0.90
N PHE A 249 -15.76 -2.14 -0.05
CA PHE A 249 -16.71 -1.27 -0.73
C PHE A 249 -17.72 -2.08 -1.56
N TYR A 250 -17.25 -3.09 -2.30
CA TYR A 250 -18.12 -4.00 -3.05
C TYR A 250 -19.11 -4.72 -2.12
N GLU A 251 -18.65 -5.29 -1.01
CA GLU A 251 -19.48 -6.01 -0.05
C GLU A 251 -20.64 -5.16 0.50
N ASN A 252 -20.41 -3.86 0.67
CA ASN A 252 -21.42 -2.90 1.08
C ASN A 252 -22.36 -2.43 -0.06
N ASN A 253 -22.13 -2.86 -1.31
CA ASN A 253 -22.91 -2.44 -2.49
C ASN A 253 -23.34 -3.63 -3.38
N THR A 254 -23.50 -4.82 -2.80
CA THR A 254 -23.91 -6.04 -3.52
C THR A 254 -25.34 -5.98 -4.05
N ASP A 255 -26.13 -5.03 -3.61
CA ASP A 255 -27.45 -4.72 -4.14
C ASP A 255 -27.41 -3.97 -5.49
N LYS A 256 -26.27 -3.38 -5.84
CA LYS A 256 -26.06 -2.58 -7.05
C LYS A 256 -25.05 -3.19 -8.02
N LEU A 257 -24.12 -3.98 -7.51
CA LEU A 257 -22.98 -4.50 -8.23
C LEU A 257 -22.96 -6.02 -8.30
N THR A 258 -22.51 -6.57 -9.42
CA THR A 258 -22.13 -7.97 -9.56
C THR A 258 -20.62 -8.08 -9.76
N VAL A 259 -19.95 -8.94 -8.97
CA VAL A 259 -18.50 -9.09 -9.00
C VAL A 259 -18.07 -10.15 -10.00
N ALA A 260 -16.97 -9.88 -10.70
CA ALA A 260 -16.30 -10.85 -11.55
C ALA A 260 -15.38 -11.76 -10.72
N THR A 261 -15.14 -12.98 -11.21
CA THR A 261 -14.05 -13.81 -10.71
C THR A 261 -12.71 -13.39 -11.34
N MET A 262 -11.61 -13.65 -10.65
CA MET A 262 -10.26 -13.54 -11.22
C MET A 262 -9.58 -14.91 -11.16
N ASN A 263 -9.13 -15.41 -12.29
CA ASN A 263 -8.64 -16.81 -12.44
C ASN A 263 -9.64 -17.86 -11.91
N GLY A 264 -10.95 -17.59 -12.05
CA GLY A 264 -12.02 -18.45 -11.56
C GLY A 264 -12.28 -18.37 -10.05
N ILE A 265 -11.56 -17.51 -9.32
CA ILE A 265 -11.70 -17.36 -7.86
C ILE A 265 -12.61 -16.15 -7.58
N VAL A 266 -13.62 -16.37 -6.75
CA VAL A 266 -14.50 -15.30 -6.25
C VAL A 266 -13.72 -14.51 -5.18
N PRO A 267 -13.69 -13.16 -5.25
CA PRO A 267 -13.05 -12.37 -4.21
C PRO A 267 -13.90 -12.40 -2.93
N THR A 268 -13.35 -13.01 -1.89
CA THR A 268 -13.90 -12.99 -0.54
C THR A 268 -12.79 -12.67 0.45
N THR A 269 -13.15 -12.21 1.64
CA THR A 269 -12.18 -11.97 2.72
C THR A 269 -11.35 -13.22 2.99
N GLU A 270 -11.97 -14.42 3.00
CA GLU A 270 -11.27 -15.68 3.25
C GLU A 270 -10.30 -16.03 2.11
N ALA A 271 -10.71 -15.88 0.84
CA ALA A 271 -9.85 -16.17 -0.30
C ALA A 271 -8.65 -15.20 -0.38
N ILE A 272 -8.85 -13.94 0.02
CA ILE A 272 -7.80 -12.93 0.10
C ILE A 272 -6.83 -13.25 1.24
N ALA A 273 -7.32 -13.51 2.43
CA ALA A 273 -6.50 -13.85 3.59
C ALA A 273 -5.72 -15.15 3.40
N ALA A 274 -6.31 -16.14 2.72
CA ALA A 274 -5.63 -17.39 2.34
C ALA A 274 -4.60 -17.21 1.20
N GLY A 275 -4.56 -16.03 0.55
CA GLY A 275 -3.68 -15.79 -0.61
C GLY A 275 -4.12 -16.52 -1.88
N GLU A 276 -5.37 -17.00 -1.94
CA GLU A 276 -5.94 -17.68 -3.10
C GLU A 276 -6.38 -16.70 -4.19
N TYR A 277 -6.96 -15.55 -3.78
CA TYR A 277 -7.37 -14.52 -4.72
C TYR A 277 -6.15 -13.73 -5.22
N PRO A 278 -5.87 -13.72 -6.54
CA PRO A 278 -4.57 -13.25 -7.06
C PRO A 278 -4.37 -11.74 -6.97
N VAL A 279 -5.45 -10.96 -6.90
CA VAL A 279 -5.37 -9.49 -6.88
C VAL A 279 -5.51 -8.98 -5.45
N SER A 280 -4.63 -9.50 -4.59
CA SER A 280 -4.53 -9.11 -3.19
C SER A 280 -3.09 -9.13 -2.72
N ARG A 281 -2.82 -8.40 -1.64
CA ARG A 281 -1.53 -8.44 -0.95
C ARG A 281 -1.69 -8.07 0.53
N PRO A 282 -0.90 -8.70 1.43
CA PRO A 282 -0.87 -8.31 2.83
C PRO A 282 -0.18 -6.95 2.99
N LEU A 283 -0.70 -6.15 3.92
CA LEU A 283 -0.17 -4.85 4.28
C LEU A 283 0.45 -4.91 5.67
N PHE A 284 1.58 -4.24 5.81
CA PHE A 284 2.38 -4.27 7.03
C PHE A 284 2.82 -2.88 7.45
N PHE A 285 3.12 -2.77 8.74
CA PHE A 285 4.11 -1.83 9.22
C PHE A 285 5.16 -2.54 10.09
N TYR A 286 6.36 -1.97 10.12
CA TYR A 286 7.51 -2.48 10.89
C TYR A 286 7.92 -1.45 11.91
N ILE A 287 8.08 -1.87 13.18
CA ILE A 287 8.45 -0.98 14.29
C ILE A 287 9.90 -1.27 14.69
N LYS A 288 10.70 -0.21 14.91
CA LYS A 288 11.96 -0.34 15.62
C LYS A 288 11.66 -0.56 17.11
N LYS A 289 11.87 -1.78 17.61
CA LYS A 289 11.64 -2.09 19.01
C LYS A 289 12.43 -1.17 19.97
N ALA A 290 13.66 -0.79 19.56
CA ALA A 290 14.50 0.12 20.33
C ALA A 290 13.92 1.54 20.50
N HIS A 291 12.92 1.93 19.71
CA HIS A 291 12.23 3.21 19.83
C HIS A 291 11.01 3.13 20.76
N ILE A 292 10.49 1.93 21.05
CA ILE A 292 9.37 1.72 21.98
C ILE A 292 9.80 2.16 23.39
N GLY A 293 8.99 3.01 24.01
CA GLY A 293 9.30 3.60 25.32
C GLY A 293 10.34 4.74 25.31
N VAL A 294 10.93 5.03 24.13
CA VAL A 294 11.83 6.19 23.91
C VAL A 294 11.08 7.30 23.19
N ILE A 295 10.39 6.96 22.10
CA ILE A 295 9.55 7.92 21.36
C ILE A 295 8.15 7.90 21.98
N PRO A 296 7.67 9.05 22.52
CA PRO A 296 6.37 9.13 23.15
C PRO A 296 5.23 8.79 22.18
N GLY A 297 4.28 7.97 22.62
CA GLY A 297 3.11 7.59 21.85
C GLY A 297 3.34 6.51 20.79
N LEU A 298 4.56 5.97 20.63
CA LEU A 298 4.84 4.96 19.59
C LEU A 298 4.11 3.64 19.85
N GLN A 299 4.15 3.16 21.11
CA GLN A 299 3.46 1.93 21.50
C GLN A 299 1.95 2.13 21.39
N GLU A 300 1.43 3.22 21.92
CA GLU A 300 0.01 3.56 21.91
C GLU A 300 -0.52 3.73 20.48
N PHE A 301 0.27 4.33 19.58
CA PHE A 301 -0.09 4.45 18.17
C PHE A 301 -0.17 3.09 17.48
N ALA A 302 0.81 2.21 17.74
CA ALA A 302 0.81 0.87 17.15
C ALA A 302 -0.37 0.02 17.68
N GLU A 303 -0.67 0.06 18.98
CA GLU A 303 -1.82 -0.62 19.60
C GLU A 303 -3.15 -0.07 19.05
N PHE A 304 -3.27 1.25 18.94
CA PHE A 304 -4.45 1.89 18.38
C PHE A 304 -4.66 1.50 16.92
N PHE A 305 -3.60 1.48 16.12
CA PHE A 305 -3.66 1.10 14.69
C PHE A 305 -4.30 -0.27 14.50
N VAL A 306 -3.92 -1.26 15.30
CA VAL A 306 -4.41 -2.65 15.18
C VAL A 306 -5.59 -2.97 16.10
N SER A 307 -6.19 -1.97 16.73
CA SER A 307 -7.39 -2.20 17.55
C SER A 307 -8.58 -2.64 16.72
N ASP A 308 -9.50 -3.40 17.33
CA ASP A 308 -10.75 -3.82 16.66
C ASP A 308 -11.58 -2.62 16.18
N GLU A 309 -11.51 -1.50 16.92
CA GLU A 309 -12.20 -0.25 16.58
C GLU A 309 -11.66 0.37 15.27
N ILE A 310 -10.38 0.18 14.96
CA ILE A 310 -9.69 0.81 13.82
C ILE A 310 -9.52 -0.17 12.65
N ALA A 311 -8.88 -1.33 12.88
CA ALA A 311 -8.54 -2.30 11.85
C ALA A 311 -9.53 -3.49 11.77
N GLY A 312 -10.50 -3.55 12.66
CA GLY A 312 -11.56 -4.56 12.64
C GLY A 312 -12.51 -4.40 11.43
N PRO A 313 -13.37 -5.39 11.16
CA PRO A 313 -14.24 -5.42 9.98
C PRO A 313 -15.25 -4.27 9.92
N ASP A 314 -15.62 -3.69 11.06
CA ASP A 314 -16.52 -2.55 11.17
C ASP A 314 -15.78 -1.21 11.38
N GLY A 315 -14.45 -1.22 11.34
CA GLY A 315 -13.61 -0.05 11.60
C GLY A 315 -13.48 0.89 10.38
N PRO A 316 -12.94 2.10 10.60
CA PRO A 316 -12.76 3.09 9.54
C PRO A 316 -11.81 2.61 8.43
N LEU A 317 -10.86 1.73 8.72
CA LEU A 317 -9.96 1.20 7.70
C LEU A 317 -10.70 0.25 6.74
N ALA A 318 -11.60 -0.59 7.25
CA ALA A 318 -12.46 -1.44 6.42
C ALA A 318 -13.42 -0.58 5.57
N ALA A 319 -14.01 0.48 6.15
CA ALA A 319 -14.85 1.42 5.40
C ALA A 319 -14.08 2.12 4.25
N TYR A 320 -12.75 2.30 4.41
CA TYR A 320 -11.87 2.86 3.37
C TYR A 320 -11.40 1.81 2.34
N GLY A 321 -11.55 0.51 2.62
CA GLY A 321 -11.24 -0.57 1.69
C GLY A 321 -10.23 -1.61 2.18
N LEU A 322 -9.73 -1.50 3.42
CA LEU A 322 -8.89 -2.53 4.02
C LEU A 322 -9.70 -3.80 4.23
N VAL A 323 -9.19 -4.93 3.78
CA VAL A 323 -9.70 -6.24 4.18
C VAL A 323 -9.09 -6.57 5.54
N SER A 324 -9.93 -6.62 6.58
CA SER A 324 -9.51 -6.94 7.94
C SER A 324 -8.79 -8.29 7.99
N ASP A 325 -7.75 -8.36 8.81
CA ASP A 325 -7.02 -9.60 9.06
C ASP A 325 -7.87 -10.54 9.93
N PRO A 326 -8.19 -11.77 9.47
CA PRO A 326 -8.84 -12.77 10.32
C PRO A 326 -8.04 -13.12 11.59
N GLU A 327 -6.71 -12.91 11.56
CA GLU A 327 -5.78 -13.12 12.67
C GLU A 327 -5.40 -11.81 13.39
N LEU A 328 -6.27 -10.79 13.35
CA LEU A 328 -6.00 -9.48 13.97
C LEU A 328 -5.66 -9.60 15.46
N GLY A 329 -6.29 -10.54 16.18
CA GLY A 329 -5.97 -10.78 17.60
C GLY A 329 -4.53 -11.24 17.84
N ASP A 330 -3.94 -12.01 16.95
CA ASP A 330 -2.54 -12.42 17.03
C ASP A 330 -1.62 -11.23 16.78
N THR A 331 -1.97 -10.38 15.81
CA THR A 331 -1.25 -9.12 15.54
C THR A 331 -1.29 -8.17 16.74
N GLN A 332 -2.45 -8.02 17.41
CA GLN A 332 -2.57 -7.25 18.65
C GLN A 332 -1.64 -7.77 19.75
N ALA A 333 -1.56 -9.11 19.90
CA ALA A 333 -0.65 -9.71 20.88
C ALA A 333 0.83 -9.45 20.57
N VAL A 334 1.23 -9.48 19.29
CA VAL A 334 2.60 -9.13 18.85
C VAL A 334 2.91 -7.68 19.19
N VAL A 335 2.01 -6.74 18.89
CA VAL A 335 2.20 -5.31 19.19
C VAL A 335 2.30 -5.09 20.69
N ALA A 336 1.40 -5.67 21.50
CA ALA A 336 1.39 -5.51 22.95
C ALA A 336 2.64 -6.09 23.62
N SER A 337 3.19 -7.20 23.11
CA SER A 337 4.41 -7.82 23.64
C SER A 337 5.69 -7.19 23.10
N GLY A 338 5.62 -6.50 21.96
CA GLY A 338 6.79 -6.05 21.22
C GLY A 338 7.67 -7.22 20.76
N GLU A 339 7.07 -8.37 20.45
CA GLU A 339 7.80 -9.53 19.95
C GLU A 339 8.49 -9.18 18.63
N ALA A 340 9.81 -9.35 18.58
CA ALA A 340 10.59 -9.11 17.36
C ALA A 340 10.63 -10.38 16.52
N MET A 341 10.64 -10.20 15.20
CA MET A 341 10.75 -11.26 14.18
C MET A 341 12.12 -11.90 14.15
#